data_2a6f05f4546337a229e4cfdc254046d7
#
_entry.id   2a6f05f4546337a229e4cfdc254046d7
#
_cell.length_a   1.000
_cell.length_b   1.000
_cell.length_c   1.000
_cell.angle_alpha   90.00
_cell.angle_beta   90.00
_cell.angle_gamma   90.00
#
_symmetry.space_group_name_H-M   'P 1'
#
loop_
_entity.id
_entity.type
_entity.pdbx_description
1 polymer ?
#
loop_
_entity_poly.entity_id
_entity_poly.type
_entity_poly.pdbx_seq_one_letter_code
_entity_poly.pdbx_strand_id
1 'polypeptide(L)'
;MTTAKKLMACIAVAVMTMVMLAISASACSMVYVGSDLTEDGGTYFARSEDTSSQNKVFYVSEAGKHTAGEVYHGCYGFTWTFTHDSYAYTAFSDDNLLGKCPDCGQTHAHTPYEEGGTNEKGVTVTATVTLSANADIKKVDPLSDTDGIEEAEINTILLSESATAKEALELLMHIYDTVGTQGGNGVIISDQSEAWYIENTTGTQYIAIKLNPSLVFVSPNISAMGLIDLDDPNVIASKALIATAQTAGTYVGDSDANTIDFKASYSKAGANARVVNGINALTGTNNLTSENIQDSDFTISNVKDGAIVPFYTNIQLAHKQSTQDMVDFYKVDAIGNTSNLEYHVFQVYADAEPSLSTVEWVGMSHGAYGVMVPYYPMLTTDTYAAYQLGTATAAVTTEEPASGVYYPATVRKTAGYKVLPENWAESYFWSFEAVSKHITSGLASEADTALVLATYADLQQKIYDEFETEKAIMPDALKAGEDVAAQYATADSAAMAETAQKTAVALYHAIADDEALTVPEFQTADAPILFQDVPEGAYFEEAVAWAVNHKPQITNGKSITAFAPADSCTREQAVTFLWRAAGCPRRP
;
A
#
# COMPACT_ATOMS: atom_id res chain seq x y z
N MET A 1 9.06 35.24 43.41
CA MET A 1 8.34 34.01 43.09
C MET A 1 8.67 32.96 44.12
N THR A 2 7.71 32.44 44.85
CA THR A 2 7.92 31.44 45.90
C THR A 2 8.34 30.08 45.27
N THR A 3 9.10 29.29 46.03
CA THR A 3 9.61 27.97 45.64
C THR A 3 8.52 27.06 45.05
N ALA A 4 7.28 27.20 45.57
CA ALA A 4 6.09 26.47 45.04
C ALA A 4 5.71 26.88 43.59
N LYS A 5 5.85 28.19 43.23
CA LYS A 5 5.58 28.64 41.85
C LYS A 5 6.67 28.17 40.87
N LYS A 6 7.92 28.02 41.32
CA LYS A 6 9.00 27.45 40.51
C LYS A 6 8.81 25.95 40.32
N LEU A 7 8.38 25.23 41.35
CA LEU A 7 8.09 23.81 41.28
C LEU A 7 6.87 23.52 40.36
N MET A 8 5.82 24.31 40.45
CA MET A 8 4.66 24.22 39.52
C MET A 8 5.06 24.55 38.08
N ALA A 9 5.93 25.53 37.85
CA ALA A 9 6.41 25.85 36.50
C ALA A 9 7.29 24.71 35.94
N CYS A 10 8.14 24.08 36.76
CA CYS A 10 8.94 22.92 36.34
C CYS A 10 8.07 21.68 36.09
N ILE A 11 7.01 21.45 36.87
CA ILE A 11 6.05 20.37 36.65
C ILE A 11 5.22 20.65 35.39
N ALA A 12 4.79 21.90 35.16
CA ALA A 12 4.06 22.27 33.94
C ALA A 12 4.93 22.13 32.69
N VAL A 13 6.21 22.48 32.74
CA VAL A 13 7.16 22.28 31.63
C VAL A 13 7.45 20.79 31.42
N ALA A 14 7.63 20.00 32.50
CA ALA A 14 7.82 18.55 32.39
C ALA A 14 6.56 17.84 31.88
N VAL A 15 5.37 18.28 32.24
CA VAL A 15 4.09 17.77 31.70
C VAL A 15 3.90 18.23 30.25
N MET A 16 4.25 19.48 29.88
CA MET A 16 4.25 19.91 28.48
C MET A 16 5.28 19.15 27.63
N THR A 17 6.49 18.88 28.17
CA THR A 17 7.48 18.05 27.46
C THR A 17 7.07 16.57 27.37
N MET A 18 6.37 16.02 28.37
CA MET A 18 5.78 14.68 28.26
C MET A 18 4.56 14.62 27.32
N VAL A 19 3.81 15.71 27.20
CA VAL A 19 2.68 15.81 26.25
C VAL A 19 3.17 16.02 24.80
N MET A 20 4.32 16.67 24.61
CA MET A 20 4.98 16.76 23.29
C MET A 20 5.70 15.46 22.87
N LEU A 21 5.92 14.51 23.80
CA LEU A 21 6.50 13.19 23.50
C LEU A 21 5.43 12.10 23.20
N ALA A 22 4.17 12.46 23.19
CA ALA A 22 3.06 11.62 22.72
C ALA A 22 2.49 12.13 21.39
N ILE A 23 3.32 12.67 20.49
CA ILE A 23 3.07 12.61 19.06
C ILE A 23 3.16 11.11 18.75
N SER A 24 2.04 10.47 18.50
CA SER A 24 2.02 9.13 17.92
C SER A 24 2.95 9.19 16.72
N ALA A 25 4.11 8.56 16.82
CA ALA A 25 4.99 8.42 15.70
C ALA A 25 4.17 7.74 14.62
N SER A 26 3.94 8.43 13.52
CA SER A 26 3.53 7.85 12.26
C SER A 26 4.38 6.61 12.05
N ALA A 27 3.80 5.47 11.79
CA ALA A 27 4.51 4.23 12.01
C ALA A 27 4.20 3.19 10.93
N CYS A 28 4.59 3.49 9.68
CA CYS A 28 4.44 2.63 8.49
C CYS A 28 5.09 1.25 8.66
N SER A 29 4.57 0.24 7.99
CA SER A 29 5.15 -1.10 7.99
C SER A 29 5.36 -1.58 6.57
N MET A 30 6.62 -1.87 6.21
CA MET A 30 7.02 -2.36 4.90
C MET A 30 7.50 -3.80 5.00
N VAL A 31 7.16 -4.63 4.03
CA VAL A 31 7.65 -6.00 3.86
C VAL A 31 7.98 -6.25 2.39
N TYR A 32 9.04 -7.02 2.15
CA TYR A 32 9.45 -7.50 0.82
C TYR A 32 9.65 -9.01 0.86
N VAL A 33 9.19 -9.70 -0.17
CA VAL A 33 9.36 -11.13 -0.39
C VAL A 33 9.73 -11.38 -1.85
N GLY A 34 10.93 -11.87 -2.09
CA GLY A 34 11.43 -12.15 -3.43
C GLY A 34 10.74 -13.36 -4.08
N SER A 35 10.77 -13.42 -5.40
CA SER A 35 10.00 -14.38 -6.22
C SER A 35 10.32 -15.86 -5.98
N ASP A 36 11.51 -16.21 -5.49
CA ASP A 36 11.83 -17.59 -5.08
C ASP A 36 11.05 -18.02 -3.83
N LEU A 37 10.56 -17.07 -3.06
CA LEU A 37 9.94 -17.23 -1.75
C LEU A 37 8.41 -17.10 -1.79
N THR A 38 7.82 -16.93 -2.97
CA THR A 38 6.38 -16.84 -3.19
C THR A 38 5.86 -18.11 -3.88
N GLU A 39 4.56 -18.39 -3.75
CA GLU A 39 3.95 -19.60 -4.32
C GLU A 39 3.84 -19.53 -5.84
N ASP A 40 3.55 -18.35 -6.39
CA ASP A 40 3.28 -18.11 -7.81
C ASP A 40 4.47 -17.50 -8.59
N GLY A 41 5.61 -17.27 -7.91
CA GLY A 41 6.81 -16.73 -8.52
C GLY A 41 6.79 -15.21 -8.72
N GLY A 42 5.81 -14.50 -8.21
CA GLY A 42 5.78 -13.03 -8.17
C GLY A 42 6.72 -12.46 -7.11
N THR A 43 7.29 -11.31 -7.35
CA THR A 43 7.95 -10.51 -6.32
C THR A 43 6.90 -9.70 -5.57
N TYR A 44 6.80 -9.86 -4.25
CA TYR A 44 5.81 -9.17 -3.44
C TYR A 44 6.46 -8.12 -2.55
N PHE A 45 5.89 -6.95 -2.51
CA PHE A 45 6.23 -5.96 -1.50
C PHE A 45 4.99 -5.18 -1.11
N ALA A 46 4.99 -4.74 0.12
CA ALA A 46 3.79 -4.19 0.71
C ALA A 46 4.14 -3.13 1.75
N ARG A 47 3.24 -2.19 1.96
CA ARG A 47 3.38 -1.12 2.96
C ARG A 47 2.03 -0.77 3.57
N SER A 48 2.03 -0.29 4.81
CA SER A 48 0.92 0.48 5.40
C SER A 48 1.34 1.90 5.68
N GLU A 49 0.40 2.84 5.56
CA GLU A 49 0.54 4.18 6.10
C GLU A 49 -0.16 4.27 7.45
N ASP A 50 0.58 4.74 8.45
CA ASP A 50 0.10 4.77 9.82
C ASP A 50 0.19 6.18 10.41
N THR A 51 -0.91 6.92 10.44
CA THR A 51 -1.03 8.19 11.17
C THR A 51 -2.42 8.34 11.79
N SER A 52 -2.65 9.38 12.55
CA SER A 52 -3.90 9.50 13.34
C SER A 52 -4.87 10.56 12.84
N SER A 53 -4.57 11.27 11.76
CA SER A 53 -5.26 12.51 11.45
C SER A 53 -5.70 12.71 10.00
N GLN A 54 -5.38 11.78 9.10
CA GLN A 54 -5.66 11.93 7.67
C GLN A 54 -6.78 11.00 7.22
N ASN A 55 -7.43 11.34 6.10
CA ASN A 55 -8.26 10.45 5.31
C ASN A 55 -7.45 10.01 4.10
N LYS A 56 -7.76 8.87 3.53
CA LYS A 56 -7.07 8.37 2.34
C LYS A 56 -7.99 8.32 1.14
N VAL A 57 -7.39 8.57 0.00
CA VAL A 57 -8.00 8.44 -1.33
C VAL A 57 -7.12 7.54 -2.19
N PHE A 58 -7.75 6.92 -3.18
CA PHE A 58 -7.07 6.13 -4.21
C PHE A 58 -7.62 6.54 -5.57
N TYR A 59 -6.73 6.93 -6.48
CA TYR A 59 -7.12 7.47 -7.78
C TYR A 59 -6.07 7.18 -8.86
N VAL A 60 -6.44 7.48 -10.10
CA VAL A 60 -5.51 7.52 -11.24
C VAL A 60 -5.14 8.98 -11.50
N SER A 61 -3.85 9.29 -11.48
CA SER A 61 -3.30 10.55 -11.97
C SER A 61 -3.17 10.43 -13.49
N GLU A 62 -3.85 11.31 -14.23
CA GLU A 62 -3.89 11.23 -15.69
C GLU A 62 -2.53 11.60 -16.32
N ALA A 63 -2.21 10.98 -17.47
CA ALA A 63 -1.04 11.34 -18.26
C ALA A 63 -1.10 12.83 -18.68
N GLY A 64 0.04 13.53 -18.58
CA GLY A 64 0.13 14.96 -18.90
C GLY A 64 -0.53 15.89 -17.89
N LYS A 65 -0.87 15.41 -16.71
CA LYS A 65 -1.33 16.26 -15.59
C LYS A 65 -0.32 17.34 -15.26
N HIS A 66 0.96 17.01 -15.32
CA HIS A 66 2.09 17.94 -15.32
C HIS A 66 2.74 17.97 -16.69
N THR A 67 3.12 19.15 -17.17
CA THR A 67 3.68 19.33 -18.51
C THR A 67 5.18 19.63 -18.47
N ALA A 68 5.88 19.29 -19.54
CA ALA A 68 7.31 19.60 -19.68
C ALA A 68 7.61 21.07 -19.41
N GLY A 69 8.54 21.36 -18.49
CA GLY A 69 8.91 22.70 -18.06
C GLY A 69 8.05 23.32 -16.97
N GLU A 70 6.99 22.64 -16.53
CA GLU A 70 6.21 23.04 -15.36
C GLU A 70 7.07 22.90 -14.09
N VAL A 71 6.96 23.88 -13.20
CA VAL A 71 7.62 23.85 -11.88
C VAL A 71 6.62 23.35 -10.85
N TYR A 72 6.90 22.17 -10.32
CA TYR A 72 6.21 21.61 -9.19
C TYR A 72 6.66 22.29 -7.89
N HIS A 73 5.75 22.47 -6.97
CA HIS A 73 6.01 23.04 -5.65
C HIS A 73 5.48 22.09 -4.57
N GLY A 74 6.38 21.41 -3.89
CA GLY A 74 6.05 20.54 -2.74
C GLY A 74 5.63 21.32 -1.50
N CYS A 75 5.09 20.60 -0.54
CA CYS A 75 4.53 21.18 0.70
C CYS A 75 5.57 21.92 1.55
N TYR A 76 6.81 21.44 1.52
CA TYR A 76 7.87 21.89 2.44
C TYR A 76 8.97 22.70 1.75
N GLY A 77 8.71 23.23 0.54
CA GLY A 77 9.63 24.07 -0.19
C GLY A 77 10.46 23.37 -1.26
N PHE A 78 10.37 22.05 -1.38
CA PHE A 78 10.93 21.30 -2.50
C PHE A 78 10.34 21.80 -3.81
N THR A 79 11.17 21.91 -4.86
CA THR A 79 10.72 22.25 -6.20
C THR A 79 11.35 21.32 -7.22
N TRP A 80 10.57 20.93 -8.23
CA TRP A 80 11.02 20.15 -9.35
C TRP A 80 10.55 20.74 -10.66
N THR A 81 11.36 20.68 -11.71
CA THR A 81 10.92 21.07 -13.06
C THR A 81 10.76 19.83 -13.90
N PHE A 82 9.53 19.51 -14.32
CA PHE A 82 9.26 18.33 -15.13
C PHE A 82 10.02 18.35 -16.44
N THR A 83 10.63 17.23 -16.80
CA THR A 83 11.47 17.08 -18.00
C THR A 83 10.64 16.72 -19.24
N HIS A 84 9.49 16.09 -19.04
CA HIS A 84 8.50 15.73 -20.05
C HIS A 84 7.09 15.80 -19.43
N ASP A 85 6.06 15.57 -20.24
CA ASP A 85 4.68 15.44 -19.75
C ASP A 85 4.59 14.17 -18.88
N SER A 86 3.98 14.29 -17.70
CA SER A 86 3.93 13.20 -16.71
C SER A 86 3.24 11.95 -17.25
N TYR A 87 3.73 10.78 -16.85
CA TYR A 87 3.04 9.51 -17.07
C TYR A 87 1.76 9.44 -16.24
N ALA A 88 0.78 8.64 -16.70
CA ALA A 88 -0.35 8.25 -15.86
C ALA A 88 0.10 7.24 -14.80
N TYR A 89 -0.49 7.29 -13.60
CA TYR A 89 -0.19 6.36 -12.52
C TYR A 89 -1.35 6.22 -11.53
N THR A 90 -1.46 5.07 -10.86
CA THR A 90 -2.30 4.90 -9.68
C THR A 90 -1.63 5.55 -8.46
N ALA A 91 -2.40 6.11 -7.54
CA ALA A 91 -1.84 6.74 -6.35
C ALA A 91 -2.72 6.53 -5.11
N PHE A 92 -2.06 6.14 -4.01
CA PHE A 92 -2.58 6.30 -2.66
C PHE A 92 -2.16 7.68 -2.16
N SER A 93 -3.07 8.42 -1.60
CA SER A 93 -2.79 9.78 -1.18
C SER A 93 -3.60 10.19 0.03
N ASP A 94 -3.09 11.15 0.77
CA ASP A 94 -3.91 11.91 1.70
C ASP A 94 -5.02 12.66 0.97
N ASP A 95 -6.17 12.79 1.65
CA ASP A 95 -7.29 13.58 1.15
C ASP A 95 -6.97 15.08 1.23
N ASN A 96 -6.24 15.58 0.26
CA ASN A 96 -5.91 17.00 0.12
C ASN A 96 -7.00 17.83 -0.58
N LEU A 97 -8.14 17.22 -0.90
CA LEU A 97 -9.25 17.90 -1.58
C LEU A 97 -9.85 19.05 -0.74
N LEU A 98 -9.52 19.15 0.54
CA LEU A 98 -9.99 20.18 1.44
C LEU A 98 -9.14 21.46 1.50
N GLY A 99 -8.10 21.59 0.70
CA GLY A 99 -7.39 22.84 0.49
C GLY A 99 -6.54 23.35 1.67
N LYS A 100 -6.26 22.52 2.66
CA LYS A 100 -5.24 22.75 3.67
C LYS A 100 -4.26 21.61 3.68
N CYS A 101 -2.99 21.93 3.54
CA CYS A 101 -1.95 20.96 3.84
C CYS A 101 -2.08 20.51 5.30
N PRO A 102 -2.25 19.22 5.56
CA PRO A 102 -2.35 18.73 6.93
C PRO A 102 -1.08 19.00 7.72
N ASP A 103 0.06 19.03 7.07
CA ASP A 103 1.35 19.12 7.71
C ASP A 103 1.81 20.56 7.93
N CYS A 104 1.67 21.44 6.95
CA CYS A 104 2.03 22.85 7.11
C CYS A 104 0.87 23.75 7.54
N GLY A 105 -0.39 23.27 7.50
CA GLY A 105 -1.58 24.02 7.88
C GLY A 105 -1.94 25.20 6.96
N GLN A 106 -1.21 25.40 5.86
CA GLN A 106 -1.42 26.50 4.93
C GLN A 106 -2.32 26.08 3.77
N THR A 107 -3.10 27.02 3.27
CA THR A 107 -3.88 26.84 2.04
C THR A 107 -2.97 27.24 0.89
N HIS A 108 -2.39 26.28 0.21
CA HIS A 108 -1.71 26.48 -1.05
C HIS A 108 -2.24 25.48 -2.08
N ALA A 109 -1.97 25.70 -3.36
CA ALA A 109 -2.29 24.73 -4.40
C ALA A 109 -1.41 23.49 -4.13
N HIS A 110 -2.00 22.48 -3.51
CA HIS A 110 -1.28 21.32 -3.06
C HIS A 110 -1.14 20.31 -4.16
N THR A 111 0.06 19.84 -4.18
CA THR A 111 0.35 18.49 -4.62
C THR A 111 -0.16 17.52 -3.56
N PRO A 112 -0.83 16.44 -3.96
CA PRO A 112 -1.26 15.41 -3.03
C PRO A 112 -0.05 14.83 -2.30
N TYR A 113 -0.23 14.37 -1.09
CA TYR A 113 0.75 13.57 -0.37
C TYR A 113 0.58 12.12 -0.84
N GLU A 114 1.31 11.74 -1.89
CA GLU A 114 1.22 10.42 -2.50
C GLU A 114 2.24 9.46 -1.88
N GLU A 115 1.81 8.25 -1.55
CA GLU A 115 2.59 7.32 -0.73
C GLU A 115 3.03 6.06 -1.48
N GLY A 116 2.40 5.76 -2.59
CA GLY A 116 2.72 4.65 -3.47
C GLY A 116 1.85 4.61 -4.69
N GLY A 117 2.22 3.77 -5.65
CA GLY A 117 1.47 3.52 -6.87
C GLY A 117 2.32 2.92 -7.97
N THR A 118 1.71 2.72 -9.13
CA THR A 118 2.36 2.18 -10.33
C THR A 118 1.99 3.03 -11.54
N ASN A 119 2.98 3.40 -12.36
CA ASN A 119 2.72 4.17 -13.57
C ASN A 119 2.46 3.30 -14.81
N GLU A 120 2.02 3.93 -15.89
CA GLU A 120 1.71 3.29 -17.18
C GLU A 120 2.91 2.59 -17.86
N LYS A 121 4.13 2.82 -17.37
CA LYS A 121 5.35 2.13 -17.80
C LYS A 121 5.68 0.92 -16.94
N GLY A 122 4.90 0.65 -15.89
CA GLY A 122 5.09 -0.44 -14.95
C GLY A 122 6.10 -0.12 -13.85
N VAL A 123 6.53 1.12 -13.70
CA VAL A 123 7.34 1.55 -12.55
C VAL A 123 6.44 1.63 -11.32
N THR A 124 6.80 0.89 -10.30
CA THR A 124 6.10 0.88 -9.01
C THR A 124 6.99 1.49 -7.94
N VAL A 125 6.44 2.41 -7.16
CA VAL A 125 7.16 3.08 -6.06
C VAL A 125 6.30 3.02 -4.80
N THR A 126 6.93 2.72 -3.68
CA THR A 126 6.35 2.92 -2.34
C THR A 126 7.43 3.43 -1.40
N ALA A 127 7.15 4.55 -0.75
CA ALA A 127 8.07 5.21 0.15
C ALA A 127 7.54 5.14 1.58
N THR A 128 8.42 5.03 2.58
CA THR A 128 8.07 5.10 3.99
C THR A 128 8.95 6.11 4.68
N VAL A 129 8.33 7.05 5.33
CA VAL A 129 9.04 8.06 6.12
C VAL A 129 9.35 7.54 7.53
N THR A 130 10.31 8.22 8.13
CA THR A 130 10.81 8.16 9.48
C THR A 130 11.82 7.05 9.79
N LEU A 131 12.74 6.80 8.86
CA LEU A 131 14.02 6.25 9.26
C LEU A 131 14.77 7.30 10.09
N SER A 132 15.05 6.97 11.34
CA SER A 132 15.69 7.92 12.26
C SER A 132 17.19 7.74 12.29
N ALA A 133 17.94 8.81 12.00
CA ALA A 133 19.38 8.84 12.18
C ALA A 133 19.79 8.88 13.66
N ASN A 134 20.98 8.39 13.98
CA ASN A 134 21.58 8.59 15.28
C ASN A 134 21.98 10.07 15.50
N ALA A 135 22.17 10.45 16.76
CA ALA A 135 22.35 11.85 17.14
C ALA A 135 23.67 12.48 16.65
N ASP A 136 24.70 11.67 16.42
CA ASP A 136 26.02 12.17 16.05
C ASP A 136 26.15 12.35 14.54
N ILE A 137 25.59 11.43 13.74
CA ILE A 137 25.56 11.56 12.28
C ILE A 137 24.72 12.77 11.83
N LYS A 138 23.61 13.07 12.50
CA LYS A 138 22.78 14.26 12.26
C LYS A 138 23.53 15.59 12.37
N LYS A 139 24.62 15.64 13.14
CA LYS A 139 25.43 16.85 13.27
C LYS A 139 26.35 17.07 12.08
N VAL A 140 26.70 16.00 11.37
CA VAL A 140 27.63 16.02 10.23
C VAL A 140 26.89 16.16 8.91
N ASP A 141 25.77 15.47 8.78
CA ASP A 141 24.88 15.50 7.61
C ASP A 141 23.43 15.70 8.08
N PRO A 142 23.04 16.95 8.44
CA PRO A 142 21.68 17.24 8.88
C PRO A 142 20.69 17.11 7.71
N LEU A 143 19.44 16.79 8.03
CA LEU A 143 18.33 16.92 7.08
C LEU A 143 18.19 18.39 6.62
N SER A 144 17.72 18.62 5.41
CA SER A 144 17.38 19.95 4.93
C SER A 144 16.20 20.53 5.71
N ASP A 145 16.25 21.82 6.01
CA ASP A 145 15.16 22.53 6.71
C ASP A 145 14.26 23.30 5.73
N THR A 146 14.56 23.29 4.41
CA THR A 146 13.98 24.28 3.50
C THR A 146 13.55 23.74 2.13
N ASP A 147 14.31 22.87 1.49
CA ASP A 147 14.20 22.57 0.06
C ASP A 147 14.50 21.11 -0.33
N GLY A 148 14.85 20.26 0.62
CA GLY A 148 15.04 18.83 0.38
C GLY A 148 13.71 18.16 0.00
N ILE A 149 13.80 17.03 -0.70
CA ILE A 149 12.61 16.21 -1.00
C ILE A 149 12.08 15.53 0.26
N GLU A 150 10.78 15.43 0.39
CA GLU A 150 10.08 14.66 1.42
C GLU A 150 9.38 13.44 0.84
N GLU A 151 8.89 12.55 1.69
CA GLU A 151 8.06 11.41 1.27
C GLU A 151 6.90 11.84 0.39
N ALA A 152 6.26 12.97 0.75
CA ALA A 152 5.13 13.55 0.04
C ALA A 152 5.38 13.78 -1.48
N GLU A 153 6.63 14.01 -1.87
CA GLU A 153 6.98 14.29 -3.25
C GLU A 153 7.68 13.14 -3.97
N ILE A 154 8.26 12.18 -3.22
CA ILE A 154 9.04 11.08 -3.81
C ILE A 154 8.20 10.30 -4.82
N ASN A 155 7.02 9.84 -4.42
CA ASN A 155 6.18 9.02 -5.29
C ASN A 155 5.69 9.81 -6.52
N THR A 156 5.19 11.03 -6.32
CA THR A 156 4.72 11.91 -7.39
C THR A 156 5.80 12.14 -8.46
N ILE A 157 7.02 12.49 -8.04
CA ILE A 157 8.11 12.79 -8.96
C ILE A 157 8.58 11.52 -9.70
N LEU A 158 8.82 10.43 -8.97
CA LEU A 158 9.35 9.21 -9.58
C LEU A 158 8.36 8.56 -10.54
N LEU A 159 7.07 8.49 -10.17
CA LEU A 159 6.03 7.90 -11.02
C LEU A 159 5.73 8.76 -12.25
N SER A 160 5.81 10.09 -12.11
CA SER A 160 5.60 11.02 -13.24
C SER A 160 6.72 11.03 -14.26
N GLU A 161 7.99 10.85 -13.83
CA GLU A 161 9.17 11.14 -14.63
C GLU A 161 9.93 9.88 -15.12
N SER A 162 9.65 8.69 -14.60
CA SER A 162 10.50 7.54 -14.84
C SER A 162 9.81 6.44 -15.63
N ALA A 163 10.48 5.91 -16.66
CA ALA A 163 9.98 4.83 -17.49
C ALA A 163 10.54 3.45 -17.06
N THR A 164 11.52 3.41 -16.16
CA THR A 164 12.11 2.18 -15.60
C THR A 164 12.44 2.37 -14.12
N ALA A 165 12.51 1.28 -13.38
CA ALA A 165 12.94 1.31 -11.97
C ALA A 165 14.34 1.93 -11.81
N LYS A 166 15.22 1.69 -12.78
CA LYS A 166 16.57 2.25 -12.77
C LYS A 166 16.58 3.76 -12.95
N GLU A 167 15.77 4.29 -13.87
CA GLU A 167 15.60 5.75 -14.05
C GLU A 167 15.04 6.40 -12.78
N ALA A 168 14.04 5.79 -12.14
CA ALA A 168 13.46 6.28 -10.90
C ALA A 168 14.50 6.31 -9.76
N LEU A 169 15.29 5.25 -9.61
CA LEU A 169 16.38 5.21 -8.63
C LEU A 169 17.44 6.29 -8.90
N GLU A 170 17.89 6.44 -10.15
CA GLU A 170 18.88 7.43 -10.53
C GLU A 170 18.38 8.86 -10.32
N LEU A 171 17.10 9.11 -10.60
CA LEU A 171 16.43 10.38 -10.34
C LEU A 171 16.41 10.70 -8.83
N LEU A 172 16.00 9.77 -7.99
CA LEU A 172 15.96 9.96 -6.53
C LEU A 172 17.36 10.23 -5.97
N MET A 173 18.36 9.46 -6.38
CA MET A 173 19.74 9.68 -5.98
C MET A 173 20.27 11.04 -6.44
N HIS A 174 19.93 11.48 -7.66
CA HIS A 174 20.29 12.80 -8.16
C HIS A 174 19.68 13.93 -7.30
N ILE A 175 18.44 13.77 -6.87
CA ILE A 175 17.77 14.72 -5.97
C ILE A 175 18.48 14.74 -4.62
N TYR A 176 18.78 13.58 -4.02
CA TYR A 176 19.53 13.50 -2.76
C TYR A 176 20.93 14.14 -2.86
N ASP A 177 21.62 13.95 -3.98
CA ASP A 177 22.96 14.54 -4.23
C ASP A 177 22.93 16.05 -4.44
N THR A 178 21.81 16.63 -4.89
CA THR A 178 21.74 18.04 -5.32
C THR A 178 21.01 18.95 -4.35
N VAL A 179 19.89 18.51 -3.80
CA VAL A 179 19.07 19.30 -2.87
C VAL A 179 18.94 18.63 -1.50
N GLY A 180 19.19 17.33 -1.41
CA GLY A 180 19.04 16.57 -0.18
C GLY A 180 17.60 16.21 0.15
N THR A 181 17.36 15.79 1.39
CA THR A 181 16.05 15.40 1.89
C THR A 181 15.73 16.03 3.25
N GLN A 182 14.44 16.20 3.53
CA GLN A 182 13.93 16.69 4.82
C GLN A 182 13.57 15.55 5.78
N GLY A 183 13.38 14.32 5.26
CA GLY A 183 13.03 13.11 6.01
C GLY A 183 13.98 11.94 5.76
N GLY A 184 14.06 11.02 6.70
CA GLY A 184 14.72 9.72 6.47
C GLY A 184 13.71 8.74 5.87
N ASN A 185 14.05 8.15 4.74
CA ASN A 185 13.14 7.30 3.98
C ASN A 185 13.71 5.92 3.68
N GLY A 186 12.82 4.91 3.60
CA GLY A 186 13.07 3.65 2.93
C GLY A 186 12.12 3.55 1.72
N VAL A 187 12.66 3.37 0.53
CA VAL A 187 11.87 3.36 -0.71
C VAL A 187 12.11 2.07 -1.48
N ILE A 188 11.05 1.35 -1.82
CA ILE A 188 11.11 0.28 -2.82
C ILE A 188 10.69 0.87 -4.16
N ILE A 189 11.52 0.63 -5.17
CA ILE A 189 11.31 1.03 -6.55
C ILE A 189 11.44 -0.24 -7.39
N SER A 190 10.43 -0.58 -8.18
CA SER A 190 10.49 -1.76 -9.04
C SER A 190 9.88 -1.50 -10.41
N ASP A 191 10.25 -2.35 -11.35
CA ASP A 191 9.54 -2.61 -12.58
C ASP A 191 9.50 -4.12 -12.84
N GLN A 192 9.02 -4.54 -14.00
CA GLN A 192 8.97 -5.97 -14.34
C GLN A 192 10.33 -6.67 -14.34
N SER A 193 11.44 -5.94 -14.51
CA SER A 193 12.79 -6.50 -14.70
C SER A 193 13.65 -6.49 -13.45
N GLU A 194 13.40 -5.55 -12.54
CA GLU A 194 14.22 -5.38 -11.34
C GLU A 194 13.50 -4.64 -10.23
N ALA A 195 13.97 -4.85 -9.00
CA ALA A 195 13.53 -4.12 -7.83
C ALA A 195 14.74 -3.61 -7.05
N TRP A 196 14.62 -2.41 -6.50
CA TRP A 196 15.64 -1.73 -5.69
C TRP A 196 15.05 -1.30 -4.35
N TYR A 197 15.88 -1.34 -3.33
CA TYR A 197 15.55 -0.75 -2.05
C TYR A 197 16.62 0.28 -1.70
N ILE A 198 16.22 1.52 -1.41
CA ILE A 198 17.10 2.61 -1.03
C ILE A 198 16.72 3.12 0.35
N GLU A 199 17.71 3.36 1.20
CA GLU A 199 17.57 4.02 2.49
C GLU A 199 18.43 5.29 2.55
N ASN A 200 17.83 6.35 3.08
CA ASN A 200 18.54 7.50 3.61
C ASN A 200 18.05 7.76 5.04
N THR A 201 18.90 8.27 5.92
CA THR A 201 18.52 8.70 7.28
C THR A 201 18.97 10.13 7.58
N THR A 202 19.78 10.68 6.70
CA THR A 202 20.40 12.02 6.79
C THR A 202 20.20 12.79 5.49
N GLY A 203 20.64 14.03 5.45
CA GLY A 203 20.32 14.96 4.38
C GLY A 203 20.76 14.54 2.99
N THR A 204 21.97 13.94 2.86
CA THR A 204 22.56 13.66 1.54
C THR A 204 23.15 12.25 1.42
N GLN A 205 23.20 11.47 2.51
CA GLN A 205 23.81 10.14 2.46
C GLN A 205 22.74 9.07 2.33
N TYR A 206 22.95 8.16 1.39
CA TYR A 206 22.04 7.06 1.06
C TYR A 206 22.81 5.80 0.68
N ILE A 207 22.12 4.67 0.74
CA ILE A 207 22.55 3.38 0.21
C ILE A 207 21.37 2.68 -0.49
N ALA A 208 21.61 2.16 -1.68
CA ALA A 208 20.63 1.41 -2.47
C ALA A 208 21.18 0.03 -2.82
N ILE A 209 20.33 -0.98 -2.76
CA ILE A 209 20.66 -2.34 -3.17
C ILE A 209 19.65 -2.86 -4.20
N LYS A 210 20.12 -3.62 -5.18
CA LYS A 210 19.26 -4.39 -6.07
C LYS A 210 18.77 -5.62 -5.32
N LEU A 211 17.46 -5.73 -5.17
CA LEU A 211 16.82 -6.82 -4.44
C LEU A 211 16.91 -8.12 -5.24
N ASN A 212 17.26 -9.21 -4.58
CA ASN A 212 17.35 -10.51 -5.21
C ASN A 212 16.10 -11.38 -4.95
N PRO A 213 15.85 -12.41 -5.80
CA PRO A 213 14.65 -13.25 -5.70
C PRO A 213 14.52 -14.06 -4.40
N SER A 214 15.62 -14.29 -3.68
CA SER A 214 15.64 -15.11 -2.46
C SER A 214 15.66 -14.26 -1.17
N LEU A 215 15.46 -12.95 -1.28
CA LEU A 215 15.48 -12.02 -0.14
C LEU A 215 14.08 -11.84 0.47
N VAL A 216 14.03 -11.77 1.78
CA VAL A 216 12.86 -11.33 2.56
C VAL A 216 13.30 -10.38 3.65
N PHE A 217 12.59 -9.26 3.85
CA PHE A 217 12.84 -8.34 4.96
C PHE A 217 11.58 -7.60 5.41
N VAL A 218 11.62 -7.06 6.61
CA VAL A 218 10.58 -6.21 7.21
C VAL A 218 11.23 -4.92 7.67
N SER A 219 10.71 -3.78 7.22
CA SER A 219 11.22 -2.43 7.58
C SER A 219 10.07 -1.52 8.06
N PRO A 220 9.68 -1.60 9.34
CA PRO A 220 8.63 -0.77 9.91
C PRO A 220 9.21 0.48 10.59
N ASN A 221 9.58 1.51 9.80
CA ASN A 221 10.28 2.74 10.23
C ASN A 221 11.62 2.47 10.96
N ILE A 222 12.27 1.40 10.59
CA ILE A 222 13.60 1.02 11.10
C ILE A 222 14.45 0.62 9.90
N SER A 223 15.68 1.13 9.84
CA SER A 223 16.63 0.75 8.81
C SER A 223 16.81 -0.77 8.77
N ALA A 224 16.69 -1.34 7.59
CA ALA A 224 16.92 -2.75 7.32
C ALA A 224 18.31 -3.03 6.72
N MET A 225 19.11 -2.00 6.38
CA MET A 225 20.45 -2.16 5.82
C MET A 225 21.50 -2.44 6.92
N GLY A 226 22.05 -3.64 6.93
CA GLY A 226 23.12 -4.07 7.85
C GLY A 226 24.50 -3.93 7.24
N LEU A 227 25.32 -5.01 7.30
CA LEU A 227 26.68 -5.01 6.82
C LEU A 227 26.74 -5.24 5.30
N ILE A 228 27.13 -4.19 4.57
CA ILE A 228 27.12 -4.12 3.11
C ILE A 228 28.55 -3.89 2.59
N ASP A 229 28.96 -4.68 1.61
CA ASP A 229 30.13 -4.46 0.76
C ASP A 229 29.72 -3.49 -0.37
N LEU A 230 30.37 -2.32 -0.39
CA LEU A 230 30.09 -1.25 -1.35
C LEU A 230 30.73 -1.49 -2.73
N ASP A 231 31.56 -2.51 -2.89
CA ASP A 231 32.14 -2.92 -4.17
C ASP A 231 31.23 -3.92 -4.92
N ASP A 232 30.14 -4.40 -4.31
CA ASP A 232 29.15 -5.25 -4.99
C ASP A 232 28.47 -4.45 -6.12
N PRO A 233 28.42 -4.97 -7.36
CA PRO A 233 27.79 -4.27 -8.49
C PRO A 233 26.28 -4.01 -8.32
N ASN A 234 25.64 -4.67 -7.35
CA ASN A 234 24.24 -4.46 -7.00
C ASN A 234 24.05 -3.45 -5.86
N VAL A 235 25.12 -2.73 -5.48
CA VAL A 235 25.08 -1.64 -4.47
C VAL A 235 25.38 -0.33 -5.15
N ILE A 236 24.63 0.71 -4.78
CA ILE A 236 24.93 2.10 -5.11
C ILE A 236 24.82 2.90 -3.82
N ALA A 237 25.83 3.68 -3.51
CA ALA A 237 25.88 4.50 -2.31
C ALA A 237 26.39 5.92 -2.60
N SER A 238 26.01 6.86 -1.76
CA SER A 238 26.56 8.22 -1.81
C SER A 238 28.07 8.18 -1.62
N LYS A 239 28.78 9.03 -2.37
CA LYS A 239 30.26 9.01 -2.45
C LYS A 239 30.95 9.27 -1.09
N ALA A 240 30.29 10.01 -0.21
CA ALA A 240 30.83 10.39 1.08
C ALA A 240 30.36 9.48 2.25
N LEU A 241 29.65 8.39 1.97
CA LEU A 241 28.99 7.55 2.98
C LEU A 241 29.94 7.15 4.12
N ILE A 242 31.04 6.48 3.83
CA ILE A 242 32.02 6.07 4.85
C ILE A 242 32.68 7.30 5.52
N ALA A 243 33.11 8.29 4.74
CA ALA A 243 33.80 9.45 5.25
C ALA A 243 32.93 10.30 6.21
N THR A 244 31.64 10.40 5.92
CA THR A 244 30.66 11.10 6.77
C THR A 244 30.49 10.36 8.10
N ALA A 245 30.33 9.02 8.09
CA ALA A 245 30.23 8.21 9.29
C ALA A 245 31.52 8.25 10.13
N GLN A 246 32.69 8.23 9.48
CA GLN A 246 33.99 8.40 10.16
C GLN A 246 34.11 9.78 10.81
N THR A 247 33.68 10.84 10.13
CA THR A 247 33.70 12.22 10.66
C THR A 247 32.77 12.35 11.88
N ALA A 248 31.63 11.67 11.84
CA ALA A 248 30.69 11.62 12.97
C ALA A 248 31.18 10.74 14.13
N GLY A 249 32.16 9.89 13.89
CA GLY A 249 32.65 8.90 14.87
C GLY A 249 31.69 7.74 15.08
N THR A 250 30.80 7.49 14.13
CA THR A 250 29.75 6.43 14.18
C THR A 250 30.01 5.27 13.23
N TYR A 251 31.08 5.32 12.45
CA TYR A 251 31.39 4.30 11.45
C TYR A 251 31.56 2.92 12.06
N VAL A 252 30.83 1.95 11.54
CA VAL A 252 30.94 0.53 11.81
C VAL A 252 31.16 -0.20 10.49
N GLY A 253 32.26 -0.91 10.32
CA GLY A 253 32.63 -1.61 9.09
C GLY A 253 34.14 -1.79 9.00
N ASP A 254 34.62 -2.15 7.82
CA ASP A 254 36.05 -2.23 7.47
C ASP A 254 36.31 -1.35 6.24
N SER A 255 36.98 -0.21 6.46
CA SER A 255 37.27 0.74 5.38
C SER A 255 38.28 0.21 4.35
N ASP A 256 39.15 -0.74 4.73
CA ASP A 256 40.09 -1.37 3.80
C ASP A 256 39.39 -2.40 2.89
N ALA A 257 38.29 -2.98 3.39
CA ALA A 257 37.42 -3.87 2.64
C ALA A 257 36.20 -3.15 2.02
N ASN A 258 36.14 -1.82 2.11
CA ASN A 258 35.05 -0.99 1.61
C ASN A 258 33.64 -1.44 2.07
N THR A 259 33.52 -1.87 3.33
CA THR A 259 32.25 -2.33 3.90
C THR A 259 31.72 -1.36 4.94
N ILE A 260 30.39 -1.30 5.10
CA ILE A 260 29.73 -0.51 6.14
C ILE A 260 28.51 -1.29 6.67
N ASP A 261 28.35 -1.32 7.99
CA ASP A 261 27.07 -1.58 8.61
C ASP A 261 26.28 -0.26 8.64
N PHE A 262 25.35 -0.11 7.70
CA PHE A 262 24.65 1.15 7.53
C PHE A 262 23.75 1.46 8.73
N LYS A 263 22.99 0.48 9.23
CA LYS A 263 22.14 0.67 10.40
C LYS A 263 22.95 1.10 11.62
N ALA A 264 24.03 0.39 11.91
CA ALA A 264 24.87 0.71 13.07
C ALA A 264 25.58 2.06 12.93
N SER A 265 25.95 2.47 11.71
CA SER A 265 26.67 3.72 11.44
C SER A 265 25.74 4.94 11.37
N TYR A 266 24.55 4.79 10.78
CA TYR A 266 23.69 5.90 10.41
C TYR A 266 22.39 5.98 11.22
N SER A 267 21.81 4.85 11.59
CA SER A 267 20.46 4.81 12.12
C SER A 267 20.40 4.80 13.64
N LYS A 268 19.22 5.07 14.17
CA LYS A 268 18.90 4.82 15.56
C LYS A 268 18.90 3.32 15.84
N ALA A 269 19.55 2.90 16.90
CA ALA A 269 19.62 1.49 17.29
C ALA A 269 18.26 0.93 17.75
N GLY A 270 18.11 -0.39 17.63
CA GLY A 270 17.02 -1.17 18.18
C GLY A 270 15.97 -1.61 17.15
N ALA A 271 15.02 -2.38 17.63
CA ALA A 271 13.85 -2.87 16.91
C ALA A 271 12.57 -2.43 17.63
N ASN A 272 11.43 -2.51 16.93
CA ASN A 272 10.11 -2.23 17.51
C ASN A 272 9.22 -3.48 17.44
N ALA A 273 8.04 -3.41 18.05
CA ALA A 273 7.10 -4.53 18.09
C ALA A 273 6.67 -5.02 16.68
N ARG A 274 6.66 -4.14 15.68
CA ARG A 274 6.27 -4.50 14.30
C ARG A 274 7.34 -5.34 13.61
N VAL A 275 8.64 -5.10 13.87
CA VAL A 275 9.72 -6.01 13.41
C VAL A 275 9.51 -7.40 14.03
N VAL A 276 9.34 -7.44 15.35
CA VAL A 276 9.18 -8.69 16.10
C VAL A 276 7.97 -9.49 15.59
N ASN A 277 6.81 -8.85 15.54
CA ASN A 277 5.56 -9.51 15.17
C ASN A 277 5.53 -9.87 13.67
N GLY A 278 6.09 -9.01 12.81
CA GLY A 278 6.21 -9.29 11.38
C GLY A 278 7.09 -10.50 11.10
N ILE A 279 8.27 -10.59 11.73
CA ILE A 279 9.14 -11.77 11.57
C ILE A 279 8.49 -13.01 12.16
N ASN A 280 7.88 -12.92 13.34
CA ASN A 280 7.19 -14.05 13.94
C ASN A 280 6.06 -14.59 13.03
N ALA A 281 5.30 -13.69 12.39
CA ALA A 281 4.27 -14.07 11.42
C ALA A 281 4.87 -14.77 10.20
N LEU A 282 5.88 -14.20 9.57
CA LEU A 282 6.56 -14.76 8.40
C LEU A 282 7.22 -16.13 8.69
N THR A 283 7.76 -16.29 9.89
CA THR A 283 8.45 -17.54 10.31
C THR A 283 7.51 -18.57 10.91
N GLY A 284 6.23 -18.24 11.14
CA GLY A 284 5.25 -19.09 11.80
C GLY A 284 5.62 -19.42 13.26
N THR A 285 6.37 -18.52 13.92
CA THR A 285 6.87 -18.72 15.31
C THR A 285 6.47 -17.55 16.20
N ASN A 286 6.70 -17.70 17.51
CA ASN A 286 6.62 -16.64 18.51
C ASN A 286 7.92 -16.58 19.33
N ASN A 287 9.04 -16.91 18.71
CA ASN A 287 10.33 -17.04 19.38
C ASN A 287 11.02 -15.69 19.60
N LEU A 288 10.76 -14.72 18.73
CA LEU A 288 11.30 -13.36 18.87
C LEU A 288 10.43 -12.54 19.81
N THR A 289 11.11 -11.76 20.64
CA THR A 289 10.50 -10.79 21.57
C THR A 289 11.32 -9.49 21.52
N SER A 290 10.78 -8.39 22.03
CA SER A 290 11.52 -7.12 22.17
C SER A 290 12.76 -7.22 23.04
N GLU A 291 12.91 -8.28 23.85
CA GLU A 291 14.04 -8.48 24.75
C GLU A 291 15.17 -9.29 24.12
N ASN A 292 14.85 -10.19 23.16
CA ASN A 292 15.85 -11.11 22.58
C ASN A 292 16.22 -10.80 21.14
N ILE A 293 15.46 -9.96 20.42
CA ILE A 293 15.75 -9.59 19.03
C ILE A 293 17.06 -8.81 18.91
N GLN A 294 17.87 -9.17 17.92
CA GLN A 294 19.11 -8.49 17.55
C GLN A 294 18.96 -7.88 16.15
N ASP A 295 19.75 -6.84 15.84
CA ASP A 295 19.75 -6.22 14.51
C ASP A 295 20.05 -7.25 13.40
N SER A 296 20.95 -8.21 13.66
CA SER A 296 21.25 -9.31 12.74
C SER A 296 20.08 -10.23 12.42
N ASP A 297 19.00 -10.23 13.19
CA ASP A 297 17.83 -11.07 12.92
C ASP A 297 16.98 -10.56 11.75
N PHE A 298 17.09 -9.26 11.42
CA PHE A 298 16.24 -8.63 10.40
C PHE A 298 16.98 -7.75 9.39
N THR A 299 18.26 -7.41 9.62
CA THR A 299 19.00 -6.57 8.67
C THR A 299 19.50 -7.37 7.47
N ILE A 300 19.49 -6.69 6.33
CA ILE A 300 20.01 -7.20 5.05
C ILE A 300 21.53 -7.06 5.06
N SER A 301 22.23 -8.12 4.68
CA SER A 301 23.69 -8.11 4.54
C SER A 301 24.10 -8.88 3.30
N ASN A 302 25.26 -8.55 2.72
CA ASN A 302 25.91 -9.33 1.68
C ASN A 302 27.32 -9.77 2.09
N VAL A 303 27.67 -9.64 3.37
CA VAL A 303 28.93 -10.11 3.94
C VAL A 303 28.64 -11.14 5.03
N LYS A 304 29.21 -12.33 4.90
CA LYS A 304 29.06 -13.44 5.84
C LYS A 304 30.39 -14.12 6.10
N ASP A 305 30.82 -14.18 7.35
CA ASP A 305 32.12 -14.79 7.74
C ASP A 305 33.32 -14.21 6.98
N GLY A 306 33.27 -12.91 6.62
CA GLY A 306 34.29 -12.19 5.86
C GLY A 306 34.28 -12.48 4.34
N ALA A 307 33.28 -13.20 3.83
CA ALA A 307 33.08 -13.44 2.42
C ALA A 307 31.88 -12.66 1.88
N ILE A 308 31.96 -12.20 0.63
CA ILE A 308 30.87 -11.61 -0.10
C ILE A 308 29.91 -12.72 -0.53
N VAL A 309 28.62 -12.52 -0.24
CA VAL A 309 27.53 -13.45 -0.58
C VAL A 309 26.36 -12.65 -1.18
N PRO A 310 25.40 -13.28 -1.86
CA PRO A 310 24.15 -12.59 -2.24
C PRO A 310 23.45 -11.99 -1.01
N PHE A 311 22.73 -10.88 -1.19
CA PHE A 311 21.96 -10.26 -0.11
C PHE A 311 21.07 -11.26 0.59
N TYR A 312 21.08 -11.25 1.92
CA TYR A 312 20.31 -12.15 2.76
C TYR A 312 19.84 -11.45 4.04
N THR A 313 18.82 -12.01 4.65
CA THR A 313 18.48 -11.81 6.07
C THR A 313 18.52 -13.17 6.79
N ASN A 314 18.44 -13.16 8.10
CA ASN A 314 18.29 -14.39 8.88
C ASN A 314 16.83 -14.85 9.03
N ILE A 315 15.89 -14.19 8.34
CA ILE A 315 14.47 -14.55 8.33
C ILE A 315 14.29 -15.82 7.47
N GLN A 316 13.75 -16.87 8.07
CA GLN A 316 13.41 -18.12 7.38
C GLN A 316 11.90 -18.31 7.37
N LEU A 317 11.29 -18.17 6.21
CA LEU A 317 9.84 -18.29 6.05
C LEU A 317 9.36 -19.69 6.46
N ALA A 318 8.18 -19.75 7.08
CA ALA A 318 7.51 -21.01 7.42
C ALA A 318 7.13 -21.81 6.16
N HIS A 319 6.75 -21.11 5.11
CA HIS A 319 6.36 -21.61 3.79
C HIS A 319 6.55 -20.50 2.76
N LYS A 320 6.43 -20.84 1.47
CA LYS A 320 6.37 -19.82 0.42
C LYS A 320 5.12 -18.97 0.60
N GLN A 321 5.27 -17.66 0.44
CA GLN A 321 4.18 -16.73 0.70
C GLN A 321 3.19 -16.71 -0.46
N SER A 322 1.91 -16.79 -0.13
CA SER A 322 0.78 -16.57 -1.05
C SER A 322 0.30 -15.12 -0.99
N THR A 323 -0.58 -14.74 -1.92
CA THR A 323 -1.32 -13.46 -1.84
C THR A 323 -2.07 -13.32 -0.52
N GLN A 324 -2.69 -14.41 -0.06
CA GLN A 324 -3.41 -14.47 1.22
C GLN A 324 -2.49 -14.12 2.40
N ASP A 325 -1.28 -14.69 2.44
CA ASP A 325 -0.31 -14.42 3.51
C ASP A 325 0.09 -12.94 3.56
N MET A 326 0.25 -12.30 2.38
CA MET A 326 0.59 -10.88 2.29
C MET A 326 -0.55 -9.98 2.75
N VAL A 327 -1.80 -10.31 2.41
CA VAL A 327 -2.99 -9.60 2.92
C VAL A 327 -3.14 -9.80 4.44
N ASP A 328 -2.93 -11.03 4.92
CA ASP A 328 -3.03 -11.36 6.33
C ASP A 328 -1.88 -10.77 7.16
N PHE A 329 -0.75 -10.41 6.55
CA PHE A 329 0.34 -9.69 7.20
C PHE A 329 -0.13 -8.39 7.86
N TYR A 330 -1.09 -7.68 7.23
CA TYR A 330 -1.67 -6.44 7.79
C TYR A 330 -2.76 -6.69 8.84
N LYS A 331 -3.08 -7.97 9.14
CA LYS A 331 -3.92 -8.36 10.28
C LYS A 331 -3.10 -8.73 11.53
N VAL A 332 -1.77 -8.83 11.39
CA VAL A 332 -0.86 -9.16 12.50
C VAL A 332 -0.84 -8.02 13.52
N ASP A 333 -0.90 -8.37 14.82
CA ASP A 333 -0.85 -7.39 15.91
C ASP A 333 0.37 -6.45 15.81
N ALA A 334 0.19 -5.21 16.14
CA ALA A 334 1.10 -4.08 15.96
C ALA A 334 1.33 -3.64 14.49
N ILE A 335 1.17 -4.50 13.48
CA ILE A 335 1.20 -4.13 12.06
C ILE A 335 -0.19 -3.65 11.65
N GLY A 336 -1.24 -4.48 11.82
CA GLY A 336 -2.62 -4.04 11.76
C GLY A 336 -2.97 -3.32 13.06
N ASN A 337 -3.04 -2.01 13.03
CA ASN A 337 -3.22 -1.18 14.21
C ASN A 337 -4.16 0.01 13.95
N THR A 338 -4.58 0.69 15.02
CA THR A 338 -5.56 1.79 14.96
C THR A 338 -5.06 3.04 14.25
N SER A 339 -3.82 3.09 13.85
CA SER A 339 -3.21 4.19 13.10
C SER A 339 -3.09 3.91 11.61
N ASN A 340 -3.36 2.67 11.16
CA ASN A 340 -3.38 2.39 9.73
C ASN A 340 -4.45 3.26 9.05
N LEU A 341 -4.08 3.89 7.97
CA LEU A 341 -4.99 4.67 7.13
C LEU A 341 -5.21 4.00 5.77
N GLU A 342 -4.16 3.43 5.21
CA GLU A 342 -4.18 2.59 4.04
C GLU A 342 -3.12 1.50 4.16
N TYR A 343 -3.27 0.43 3.39
CA TYR A 343 -2.28 -0.62 3.25
C TYR A 343 -2.42 -1.23 1.85
N HIS A 344 -1.29 -1.51 1.24
CA HIS A 344 -1.22 -2.02 -0.12
C HIS A 344 -0.21 -3.15 -0.27
N VAL A 345 -0.45 -4.01 -1.26
CA VAL A 345 0.48 -5.07 -1.68
C VAL A 345 0.67 -4.96 -3.18
N PHE A 346 1.92 -4.86 -3.62
CA PHE A 346 2.29 -4.99 -5.01
C PHE A 346 2.82 -6.39 -5.28
N GLN A 347 2.38 -6.96 -6.39
CA GLN A 347 2.85 -8.24 -6.91
C GLN A 347 3.39 -7.99 -8.32
N VAL A 348 4.66 -8.28 -8.55
CA VAL A 348 5.33 -8.04 -9.84
C VAL A 348 5.78 -9.37 -10.42
N TYR A 349 5.33 -9.66 -11.64
CA TYR A 349 5.56 -10.92 -12.36
C TYR A 349 6.47 -10.69 -13.56
N ALA A 350 7.71 -11.17 -13.49
CA ALA A 350 8.74 -10.96 -14.51
C ALA A 350 8.39 -11.54 -15.88
N ASP A 351 7.64 -12.65 -15.91
CA ASP A 351 7.30 -13.38 -17.14
C ASP A 351 5.87 -13.09 -17.66
N ALA A 352 5.14 -12.15 -17.04
CA ALA A 352 3.80 -11.77 -17.48
C ALA A 352 3.82 -10.86 -18.72
N GLU A 353 2.67 -10.75 -19.42
CA GLU A 353 2.47 -9.68 -20.40
C GLU A 353 2.67 -8.33 -19.69
N PRO A 354 3.35 -7.35 -20.30
CA PRO A 354 3.72 -6.11 -19.60
C PRO A 354 2.58 -5.43 -18.87
N SER A 355 1.43 -5.25 -19.51
CA SER A 355 0.25 -4.60 -18.89
C SER A 355 -0.37 -5.39 -17.73
N LEU A 356 -0.01 -6.67 -17.56
CA LEU A 356 -0.45 -7.56 -16.49
C LEU A 356 0.68 -7.88 -15.50
N SER A 357 1.84 -7.29 -15.67
CA SER A 357 3.03 -7.64 -14.87
C SER A 357 2.95 -7.17 -13.42
N THR A 358 2.11 -6.17 -13.13
CA THR A 358 1.91 -5.67 -11.76
C THR A 358 0.45 -5.79 -11.37
N VAL A 359 0.22 -6.30 -10.16
CA VAL A 359 -1.07 -6.29 -9.47
C VAL A 359 -0.91 -5.48 -8.20
N GLU A 360 -1.88 -4.62 -7.94
CA GLU A 360 -1.91 -3.72 -6.80
C GLU A 360 -3.15 -4.03 -5.95
N TRP A 361 -2.94 -4.53 -4.72
CA TRP A 361 -4.00 -4.79 -3.75
C TRP A 361 -4.16 -3.61 -2.83
N VAL A 362 -5.39 -3.12 -2.69
CA VAL A 362 -5.73 -1.86 -2.01
C VAL A 362 -6.62 -2.13 -0.82
N GLY A 363 -6.16 -1.76 0.37
CA GLY A 363 -6.95 -1.77 1.60
C GLY A 363 -6.94 -0.40 2.28
N MET A 364 -8.03 -0.05 2.96
CA MET A 364 -8.20 1.23 3.64
C MET A 364 -8.52 1.03 5.12
N SER A 365 -8.09 1.99 5.96
CA SER A 365 -8.29 1.99 7.40
C SER A 365 -7.48 0.88 8.11
N HIS A 366 -7.97 0.32 9.18
CA HIS A 366 -7.27 -0.64 10.05
C HIS A 366 -7.16 -2.01 9.40
N GLY A 367 -5.95 -2.47 9.08
CA GLY A 367 -5.71 -3.72 8.38
C GLY A 367 -6.36 -4.96 8.98
N ALA A 368 -6.51 -5.02 10.33
CA ALA A 368 -7.19 -6.13 10.98
C ALA A 368 -8.71 -6.19 10.73
N TYR A 369 -9.33 -5.07 10.32
CA TYR A 369 -10.78 -4.93 10.14
C TYR A 369 -11.11 -4.38 8.75
N GLY A 370 -10.49 -4.95 7.71
CA GLY A 370 -10.68 -4.53 6.33
C GLY A 370 -10.51 -5.67 5.34
N VAL A 371 -10.69 -5.36 4.08
CA VAL A 371 -10.41 -6.22 2.93
C VAL A 371 -9.57 -5.46 1.92
N MET A 372 -8.88 -6.20 1.05
CA MET A 372 -8.13 -5.63 -0.06
C MET A 372 -8.77 -6.00 -1.39
N VAL A 373 -8.78 -5.03 -2.31
CA VAL A 373 -9.31 -5.18 -3.67
C VAL A 373 -8.14 -5.09 -4.66
N PRO A 374 -8.04 -6.01 -5.64
CA PRO A 374 -6.97 -6.02 -6.63
C PRO A 374 -7.23 -5.06 -7.77
N TYR A 375 -6.15 -4.52 -8.35
CA TYR A 375 -6.13 -3.69 -9.55
C TYR A 375 -4.97 -4.11 -10.45
N TYR A 376 -5.16 -3.99 -11.78
CA TYR A 376 -4.08 -3.98 -12.76
C TYR A 376 -3.72 -2.52 -13.06
N PRO A 377 -2.75 -1.91 -12.37
CA PRO A 377 -2.55 -0.47 -12.37
C PRO A 377 -2.26 0.12 -13.76
N MET A 378 -1.56 -0.62 -14.62
CA MET A 378 -1.28 -0.18 -16.00
C MET A 378 -2.51 -0.23 -16.92
N LEU A 379 -3.59 -0.91 -16.53
CA LEU A 379 -4.85 -1.00 -17.27
C LEU A 379 -5.99 -0.25 -16.58
N THR A 380 -5.81 0.12 -15.32
CA THR A 380 -6.83 0.84 -14.55
C THR A 380 -6.90 2.29 -15.04
N THR A 381 -8.04 2.65 -15.65
CA THR A 381 -8.26 4.00 -16.19
C THR A 381 -8.96 4.94 -15.21
N ASP A 382 -9.62 4.38 -14.19
CA ASP A 382 -10.28 5.11 -13.10
C ASP A 382 -10.42 4.17 -11.90
N THR A 383 -10.63 4.71 -10.72
CA THR A 383 -10.91 3.93 -9.51
C THR A 383 -12.38 4.06 -9.11
N TYR A 384 -12.86 3.17 -8.25
CA TYR A 384 -14.22 3.29 -7.73
C TYR A 384 -14.44 4.68 -7.09
N ALA A 385 -15.48 5.38 -7.50
CA ALA A 385 -15.70 6.79 -7.16
C ALA A 385 -15.68 7.08 -5.64
N ALA A 386 -16.09 6.13 -4.80
CA ALA A 386 -16.06 6.28 -3.35
C ALA A 386 -14.64 6.32 -2.75
N TYR A 387 -13.63 5.81 -3.46
CA TYR A 387 -12.22 6.00 -3.05
C TYR A 387 -11.76 7.45 -3.19
N GLN A 388 -12.31 8.17 -4.17
CA GLN A 388 -11.91 9.54 -4.48
C GLN A 388 -12.72 10.57 -3.71
N LEU A 389 -13.73 10.13 -2.95
CA LEU A 389 -14.60 11.02 -2.21
C LEU A 389 -13.87 11.59 -1.00
N GLY A 390 -13.35 12.82 -1.15
CA GLY A 390 -12.87 13.61 -0.05
C GLY A 390 -13.99 13.95 0.89
N THR A 391 -13.80 13.65 2.16
CA THR A 391 -14.77 13.97 3.20
C THR A 391 -14.24 15.09 4.08
N ALA A 392 -15.14 15.92 4.58
CA ALA A 392 -14.77 16.82 5.66
C ALA A 392 -14.18 16.00 6.81
N THR A 393 -13.12 16.51 7.42
CA THR A 393 -12.55 15.95 8.65
C THR A 393 -13.68 15.68 9.66
N ALA A 394 -13.61 14.52 10.31
CA ALA A 394 -14.58 14.19 11.35
C ALA A 394 -14.75 15.36 12.34
N ALA A 395 -15.97 15.72 12.63
CA ALA A 395 -16.26 16.78 13.59
C ALA A 395 -15.67 16.40 14.95
N VAL A 396 -15.06 17.37 15.64
CA VAL A 396 -14.56 17.19 17.00
C VAL A 396 -15.51 17.91 17.97
N THR A 397 -16.02 17.20 18.96
CA THR A 397 -16.85 17.76 20.02
C THR A 397 -16.18 17.60 21.38
N THR A 398 -16.42 18.58 22.29
CA THR A 398 -15.92 18.54 23.67
C THR A 398 -16.85 17.76 24.59
N GLU A 399 -18.09 17.47 24.16
CA GLU A 399 -19.07 16.69 24.90
C GLU A 399 -19.08 15.25 24.37
N GLU A 400 -19.23 14.27 25.25
CA GLU A 400 -19.38 12.88 24.86
C GLU A 400 -20.69 12.71 24.08
N PRO A 401 -20.66 12.40 22.77
CA PRO A 401 -21.86 12.28 21.98
C PRO A 401 -22.63 11.01 22.34
N ALA A 402 -23.95 11.07 22.28
CA ALA A 402 -24.84 9.96 22.62
C ALA A 402 -24.80 8.83 21.57
N SER A 403 -24.37 9.12 20.35
CA SER A 403 -24.21 8.17 19.25
C SER A 403 -23.31 8.76 18.16
N GLY A 404 -22.84 7.96 17.22
CA GLY A 404 -22.03 8.43 16.10
C GLY A 404 -20.56 8.69 16.45
N VAL A 405 -20.09 8.29 17.61
CA VAL A 405 -18.68 8.34 18.00
C VAL A 405 -18.01 7.07 17.52
N TYR A 406 -17.06 7.19 16.63
CA TYR A 406 -16.29 6.04 16.19
C TYR A 406 -15.03 5.81 17.04
N TYR A 407 -14.55 6.78 17.80
CA TYR A 407 -13.69 6.55 18.95
C TYR A 407 -13.71 7.71 19.94
N PRO A 408 -13.90 7.45 21.22
CA PRO A 408 -13.62 8.44 22.24
C PRO A 408 -12.12 8.69 22.26
N ALA A 409 -11.72 9.93 22.43
CA ALA A 409 -10.31 10.28 22.65
C ALA A 409 -9.87 9.79 24.03
N THR A 410 -9.89 8.47 24.28
CA THR A 410 -9.52 7.87 25.58
C THR A 410 -8.09 8.21 25.97
N VAL A 411 -7.23 8.45 24.99
CA VAL A 411 -5.86 8.93 25.18
C VAL A 411 -5.79 10.46 25.21
N ARG A 412 -6.85 11.17 24.78
CA ARG A 412 -6.86 12.63 24.65
C ARG A 412 -8.18 13.21 25.17
N LYS A 413 -8.53 12.96 26.42
CA LYS A 413 -9.69 13.61 27.09
C LYS A 413 -9.71 15.14 26.97
N THR A 414 -8.58 15.75 26.60
CA THR A 414 -8.43 17.19 26.38
C THR A 414 -8.61 17.61 24.91
N ALA A 415 -8.65 16.67 23.96
CA ALA A 415 -8.73 16.95 22.51
C ALA A 415 -10.15 16.79 21.93
N GLY A 416 -11.10 16.28 22.72
CA GLY A 416 -12.49 16.05 22.28
C GLY A 416 -12.70 14.67 21.62
N TYR A 417 -13.92 14.45 21.17
CA TYR A 417 -14.36 13.21 20.52
C TYR A 417 -14.47 13.44 19.01
N LYS A 418 -14.04 12.47 18.21
CA LYS A 418 -14.26 12.48 16.76
C LYS A 418 -15.57 11.79 16.43
N VAL A 419 -16.39 12.48 15.65
CA VAL A 419 -17.70 12.01 15.18
C VAL A 419 -17.58 11.71 13.69
N LEU A 420 -18.23 10.65 13.22
CA LEU A 420 -18.27 10.32 11.80
C LEU A 420 -18.76 11.52 10.96
N PRO A 421 -18.17 11.78 9.78
CA PRO A 421 -18.70 12.76 8.83
C PRO A 421 -20.14 12.40 8.42
N GLU A 422 -20.94 13.40 8.03
CA GLU A 422 -22.32 13.14 7.59
C GLU A 422 -22.41 12.17 6.40
N ASN A 423 -21.40 12.22 5.50
CA ASN A 423 -21.32 11.40 4.30
C ASN A 423 -20.38 10.18 4.45
N TRP A 424 -20.11 9.72 5.68
CA TRP A 424 -19.20 8.61 5.94
C TRP A 424 -19.51 7.35 5.12
N ALA A 425 -20.79 7.04 4.92
CA ALA A 425 -21.24 5.87 4.18
C ALA A 425 -21.03 5.98 2.65
N GLU A 426 -20.77 7.18 2.14
CA GLU A 426 -20.47 7.42 0.72
C GLU A 426 -18.95 7.30 0.43
N SER A 427 -18.09 7.47 1.44
CA SER A 427 -16.65 7.36 1.34
C SER A 427 -16.18 5.93 1.62
N TYR A 428 -15.32 5.40 0.75
CA TYR A 428 -14.72 4.08 0.96
C TYR A 428 -13.91 4.06 2.27
N PHE A 429 -13.01 5.02 2.45
CA PHE A 429 -12.20 5.12 3.67
C PHE A 429 -13.06 5.17 4.94
N TRP A 430 -14.03 6.08 5.01
CA TRP A 430 -14.85 6.25 6.20
C TRP A 430 -15.78 5.08 6.48
N SER A 431 -16.18 4.33 5.47
CA SER A 431 -17.01 3.12 5.66
C SER A 431 -16.25 2.06 6.46
N PHE A 432 -14.97 1.83 6.17
CA PHE A 432 -14.12 0.92 6.92
C PHE A 432 -13.66 1.51 8.25
N GLU A 433 -13.33 2.80 8.28
CA GLU A 433 -12.92 3.51 9.49
C GLU A 433 -14.02 3.49 10.55
N ALA A 434 -15.30 3.62 10.17
CA ALA A 434 -16.43 3.53 11.07
C ALA A 434 -16.49 2.18 11.80
N VAL A 435 -16.37 1.08 11.08
CA VAL A 435 -16.38 -0.28 11.65
C VAL A 435 -15.18 -0.47 12.58
N SER A 436 -13.98 -0.17 12.10
CA SER A 436 -12.75 -0.40 12.86
C SER A 436 -12.70 0.43 14.14
N LYS A 437 -13.10 1.70 14.08
CA LYS A 437 -13.10 2.59 15.26
C LYS A 437 -14.21 2.23 16.25
N HIS A 438 -15.36 1.75 15.79
CA HIS A 438 -16.40 1.24 16.69
C HIS A 438 -15.86 0.07 17.53
N ILE A 439 -15.19 -0.89 16.88
CA ILE A 439 -14.58 -2.04 17.57
C ILE A 439 -13.43 -1.61 18.50
N THR A 440 -12.47 -0.86 17.99
CA THR A 440 -11.25 -0.51 18.73
C THR A 440 -11.49 0.49 19.86
N SER A 441 -12.61 1.18 19.85
CA SER A 441 -13.08 2.02 20.98
C SER A 441 -13.78 1.24 22.09
N GLY A 442 -13.95 -0.08 21.92
CA GLY A 442 -14.63 -0.92 22.89
C GLY A 442 -16.14 -0.74 22.92
N LEU A 443 -16.72 -0.23 21.83
CA LEU A 443 -18.18 -0.07 21.68
C LEU A 443 -18.84 -1.36 21.17
N ALA A 444 -18.13 -2.16 20.38
CA ALA A 444 -18.58 -3.46 19.90
C ALA A 444 -18.39 -4.56 20.95
N SER A 445 -19.30 -5.51 20.99
CA SER A 445 -19.14 -6.75 21.77
C SER A 445 -18.13 -7.72 21.10
N GLU A 446 -17.71 -8.76 21.82
CA GLU A 446 -16.91 -9.84 21.22
C GLU A 446 -17.66 -10.55 20.09
N ALA A 447 -19.00 -10.66 20.19
CA ALA A 447 -19.82 -11.28 19.16
C ALA A 447 -19.86 -10.41 17.90
N ASP A 448 -19.97 -9.08 18.04
CA ASP A 448 -19.94 -8.13 16.92
C ASP A 448 -18.58 -8.14 16.23
N THR A 449 -17.49 -8.16 17.00
CA THR A 449 -16.14 -8.27 16.46
C THR A 449 -15.97 -9.57 15.66
N ALA A 450 -16.45 -10.70 16.20
CA ALA A 450 -16.41 -11.99 15.50
C ALA A 450 -17.26 -11.99 14.21
N LEU A 451 -18.42 -11.33 14.23
CA LEU A 451 -19.28 -11.17 13.06
C LEU A 451 -18.55 -10.38 11.95
N VAL A 452 -17.91 -9.26 12.30
CA VAL A 452 -17.14 -8.44 11.35
C VAL A 452 -16.00 -9.25 10.73
N LEU A 453 -15.19 -9.90 11.55
CA LEU A 453 -14.06 -10.71 11.07
C LEU A 453 -14.51 -11.85 10.15
N ALA A 454 -15.57 -12.56 10.49
CA ALA A 454 -16.10 -13.64 9.67
C ALA A 454 -16.67 -13.12 8.33
N THR A 455 -17.37 -11.99 8.36
CA THR A 455 -17.94 -11.39 7.13
C THR A 455 -16.85 -10.89 6.20
N TYR A 456 -15.82 -10.22 6.72
CA TYR A 456 -14.68 -9.76 5.90
C TYR A 456 -13.83 -10.93 5.38
N ALA A 457 -13.68 -12.02 6.13
CA ALA A 457 -12.99 -13.21 5.64
C ALA A 457 -13.74 -13.88 4.47
N ASP A 458 -15.08 -14.00 4.55
CA ASP A 458 -15.90 -14.51 3.46
C ASP A 458 -15.86 -13.60 2.23
N LEU A 459 -15.89 -12.28 2.44
CA LEU A 459 -15.78 -11.31 1.35
C LEU A 459 -14.40 -11.35 0.69
N GLN A 460 -13.32 -11.38 1.47
CA GLN A 460 -11.95 -11.45 0.94
C GLN A 460 -11.75 -12.73 0.12
N GLN A 461 -12.32 -13.86 0.55
CA GLN A 461 -12.26 -15.10 -0.23
C GLN A 461 -12.98 -14.95 -1.58
N LYS A 462 -14.13 -14.31 -1.63
CA LYS A 462 -14.84 -14.03 -2.89
C LYS A 462 -14.04 -13.12 -3.83
N ILE A 463 -13.35 -12.13 -3.26
CA ILE A 463 -12.44 -11.25 -4.02
C ILE A 463 -11.27 -12.07 -4.61
N TYR A 464 -10.66 -12.98 -3.84
CA TYR A 464 -9.62 -13.87 -4.39
C TYR A 464 -10.16 -14.77 -5.51
N ASP A 465 -11.32 -15.38 -5.32
CA ASP A 465 -11.93 -16.28 -6.32
C ASP A 465 -12.25 -15.52 -7.61
N GLU A 466 -12.73 -14.27 -7.52
CA GLU A 466 -12.97 -13.43 -8.69
C GLU A 466 -11.66 -12.99 -9.35
N PHE A 467 -10.66 -12.60 -8.58
CA PHE A 467 -9.36 -12.23 -9.15
C PHE A 467 -8.71 -13.38 -9.92
N GLU A 468 -8.83 -14.62 -9.45
CA GLU A 468 -8.38 -15.79 -10.23
C GLU A 468 -9.19 -15.98 -11.51
N THR A 469 -10.47 -15.61 -11.51
CA THR A 469 -11.32 -15.59 -12.72
C THR A 469 -10.86 -14.49 -13.67
N GLU A 470 -10.63 -13.29 -13.17
CA GLU A 470 -10.11 -12.14 -13.93
C GLU A 470 -8.75 -12.47 -14.55
N LYS A 471 -7.80 -13.01 -13.78
CA LYS A 471 -6.48 -13.46 -14.28
C LYS A 471 -6.60 -14.41 -15.48
N ALA A 472 -7.57 -15.31 -15.46
CA ALA A 472 -7.79 -16.24 -16.56
C ALA A 472 -8.38 -15.57 -17.82
N ILE A 473 -9.09 -14.46 -17.67
CA ILE A 473 -9.74 -13.71 -18.75
C ILE A 473 -8.80 -12.70 -19.39
N MET A 474 -7.97 -12.02 -18.61
CA MET A 474 -7.16 -10.89 -19.02
C MET A 474 -6.24 -11.12 -20.23
N PRO A 475 -5.54 -12.28 -20.39
CA PRO A 475 -4.75 -12.53 -21.60
C PRO A 475 -5.57 -12.54 -22.89
N ASP A 476 -6.81 -12.99 -22.86
CA ASP A 476 -7.70 -12.99 -24.01
C ASP A 476 -8.32 -11.60 -24.23
N ALA A 477 -8.61 -10.86 -23.18
CA ALA A 477 -9.05 -9.47 -23.26
C ALA A 477 -7.97 -8.57 -23.92
N LEU A 478 -6.70 -8.74 -23.57
CA LEU A 478 -5.57 -8.04 -24.19
C LEU A 478 -5.41 -8.38 -25.68
N LYS A 479 -5.59 -9.64 -26.07
CA LYS A 479 -5.56 -10.03 -27.50
C LYS A 479 -6.65 -9.36 -28.30
N ALA A 480 -7.78 -9.06 -27.67
CA ALA A 480 -8.88 -8.36 -28.30
C ALA A 480 -8.64 -6.86 -28.43
N GLY A 481 -7.90 -6.26 -27.50
CA GLY A 481 -7.50 -4.87 -27.47
C GLY A 481 -7.14 -4.43 -26.05
N GLU A 482 -6.18 -3.55 -25.92
CA GLU A 482 -5.78 -3.00 -24.62
C GLU A 482 -6.93 -2.23 -23.95
N ASP A 483 -7.71 -1.46 -24.72
CA ASP A 483 -8.91 -0.73 -24.22
C ASP A 483 -9.99 -1.68 -23.69
N VAL A 484 -10.10 -2.90 -24.26
CA VAL A 484 -11.04 -3.92 -23.79
C VAL A 484 -10.58 -4.48 -22.45
N ALA A 485 -9.30 -4.79 -22.33
CA ALA A 485 -8.71 -5.27 -21.09
C ALA A 485 -8.80 -4.19 -19.99
N ALA A 486 -8.49 -2.95 -20.33
CA ALA A 486 -8.56 -1.81 -19.41
C ALA A 486 -9.99 -1.57 -18.92
N GLN A 487 -10.97 -1.59 -19.83
CA GLN A 487 -12.38 -1.41 -19.46
C GLN A 487 -12.86 -2.53 -18.53
N TYR A 488 -12.48 -3.78 -18.81
CA TYR A 488 -12.89 -4.91 -17.98
C TYR A 488 -12.23 -4.87 -16.61
N ALA A 489 -10.90 -4.72 -16.53
CA ALA A 489 -10.16 -4.64 -15.27
C ALA A 489 -10.65 -3.49 -14.38
N THR A 490 -10.84 -2.29 -14.96
CA THR A 490 -11.38 -1.13 -14.24
C THR A 490 -12.78 -1.39 -13.69
N ALA A 491 -13.67 -1.98 -14.49
CA ALA A 491 -15.05 -2.24 -14.09
C ALA A 491 -15.14 -3.35 -13.02
N ASP A 492 -14.31 -4.40 -13.12
CA ASP A 492 -14.34 -5.52 -12.18
C ASP A 492 -13.81 -5.11 -10.81
N SER A 493 -12.66 -4.44 -10.77
CA SER A 493 -12.13 -3.88 -9.52
C SER A 493 -13.10 -2.89 -8.86
N ALA A 494 -13.77 -2.03 -9.66
CA ALA A 494 -14.77 -1.10 -9.15
C ALA A 494 -16.00 -1.83 -8.56
N ALA A 495 -16.47 -2.92 -9.17
CA ALA A 495 -17.60 -3.71 -8.68
C ALA A 495 -17.26 -4.43 -7.36
N MET A 496 -16.06 -5.01 -7.27
CA MET A 496 -15.55 -5.59 -6.02
C MET A 496 -15.44 -4.54 -4.91
N ALA A 497 -14.90 -3.35 -5.23
CA ALA A 497 -14.77 -2.25 -4.29
C ALA A 497 -16.13 -1.73 -3.80
N GLU A 498 -17.11 -1.60 -4.70
CA GLU A 498 -18.48 -1.21 -4.34
C GLU A 498 -19.12 -2.22 -3.37
N THR A 499 -18.93 -3.51 -3.63
CA THR A 499 -19.43 -4.57 -2.74
C THR A 499 -18.75 -4.49 -1.38
N ALA A 500 -17.45 -4.25 -1.35
CA ALA A 500 -16.67 -4.13 -0.12
C ALA A 500 -17.14 -2.94 0.74
N GLN A 501 -17.32 -1.76 0.13
CA GLN A 501 -17.84 -0.58 0.82
C GLN A 501 -19.25 -0.82 1.38
N LYS A 502 -20.18 -1.32 0.55
CA LYS A 502 -21.55 -1.61 0.99
C LYS A 502 -21.60 -2.63 2.14
N THR A 503 -20.68 -3.60 2.12
CA THR A 503 -20.56 -4.57 3.22
C THR A 503 -20.09 -3.89 4.51
N ALA A 504 -19.10 -2.98 4.43
CA ALA A 504 -18.63 -2.22 5.58
C ALA A 504 -19.75 -1.35 6.18
N VAL A 505 -20.53 -0.67 5.33
CA VAL A 505 -21.69 0.13 5.78
C VAL A 505 -22.74 -0.75 6.47
N ALA A 506 -23.10 -1.89 5.89
CA ALA A 506 -24.07 -2.82 6.49
C ALA A 506 -23.57 -3.40 7.83
N LEU A 507 -22.27 -3.71 7.91
CA LEU A 507 -21.64 -4.16 9.16
C LEU A 507 -21.70 -3.07 10.24
N TYR A 508 -21.39 -1.81 9.90
CA TYR A 508 -21.49 -0.72 10.87
C TYR A 508 -22.88 -0.58 11.44
N HIS A 509 -23.93 -0.58 10.60
CA HIS A 509 -25.32 -0.53 11.08
C HIS A 509 -25.69 -1.75 11.93
N ALA A 510 -25.18 -2.93 11.60
CA ALA A 510 -25.45 -4.13 12.38
C ALA A 510 -24.83 -4.06 13.80
N ILE A 511 -23.62 -3.53 13.94
CA ILE A 511 -22.89 -3.52 15.22
C ILE A 511 -23.12 -2.24 16.04
N ALA A 512 -23.50 -1.12 15.41
CA ALA A 512 -23.69 0.16 16.07
C ALA A 512 -25.17 0.48 16.34
N ASP A 513 -26.06 0.06 15.46
CA ASP A 513 -27.49 0.41 15.48
C ASP A 513 -28.39 -0.80 15.76
N ASP A 514 -27.82 -1.98 16.10
CA ASP A 514 -28.55 -3.25 16.34
C ASP A 514 -29.45 -3.68 15.15
N GLU A 515 -29.08 -3.31 13.92
CA GLU A 515 -29.82 -3.70 12.73
C GLU A 515 -29.47 -5.14 12.30
N ALA A 516 -30.41 -5.83 11.65
CA ALA A 516 -30.12 -7.15 11.09
C ALA A 516 -29.12 -7.02 9.92
N LEU A 517 -27.97 -7.70 10.02
CA LEU A 517 -26.98 -7.69 8.93
C LEU A 517 -27.59 -8.23 7.65
N THR A 518 -27.54 -7.44 6.59
CA THR A 518 -27.84 -7.84 5.21
C THR A 518 -26.60 -7.63 4.38
N VAL A 519 -25.85 -8.71 4.15
CA VAL A 519 -24.67 -8.67 3.29
C VAL A 519 -25.11 -8.45 1.84
N PRO A 520 -24.58 -7.44 1.13
CA PRO A 520 -24.89 -7.22 -0.27
C PRO A 520 -24.47 -8.42 -1.13
N GLU A 521 -25.17 -8.59 -2.27
CA GLU A 521 -24.75 -9.56 -3.28
C GLU A 521 -23.38 -9.14 -3.83
N PHE A 522 -22.44 -10.10 -3.93
CA PHE A 522 -21.13 -9.86 -4.49
C PHE A 522 -21.25 -9.52 -5.98
N GLN A 523 -20.71 -8.38 -6.38
CA GLN A 523 -20.78 -7.87 -7.73
C GLN A 523 -19.41 -8.01 -8.41
N THR A 524 -19.45 -8.35 -9.70
CA THR A 524 -18.32 -8.44 -10.62
C THR A 524 -18.70 -7.79 -11.93
N ALA A 525 -17.75 -7.42 -12.77
CA ALA A 525 -18.03 -6.99 -14.12
C ALA A 525 -18.44 -8.17 -15.01
N ASP A 526 -19.29 -7.89 -15.97
CA ASP A 526 -19.56 -8.88 -17.04
C ASP A 526 -18.27 -9.01 -17.88
N ALA A 527 -17.75 -10.24 -18.01
CA ALA A 527 -16.57 -10.50 -18.83
C ALA A 527 -16.82 -10.04 -20.29
N PRO A 528 -15.85 -9.41 -20.96
CA PRO A 528 -16.01 -8.95 -22.32
C PRO A 528 -16.28 -10.12 -23.26
N ILE A 529 -17.26 -9.97 -24.16
CA ILE A 529 -17.61 -11.00 -25.13
C ILE A 529 -17.15 -10.56 -26.50
N LEU A 530 -16.10 -11.19 -26.99
CA LEU A 530 -15.38 -10.82 -28.20
C LEU A 530 -15.19 -12.02 -29.11
N PHE A 531 -16.29 -12.71 -29.40
CA PHE A 531 -16.24 -13.90 -30.25
C PHE A 531 -15.78 -13.59 -31.66
N GLN A 532 -14.54 -13.86 -31.96
CA GLN A 532 -13.94 -13.73 -33.28
C GLN A 532 -14.58 -14.69 -34.31
N ASP A 533 -15.22 -15.76 -33.81
CA ASP A 533 -15.91 -16.78 -34.59
C ASP A 533 -17.43 -16.55 -34.71
N VAL A 534 -17.91 -15.39 -34.27
CA VAL A 534 -19.28 -14.89 -34.46
C VAL A 534 -19.21 -13.60 -35.28
N PRO A 535 -19.03 -13.68 -36.61
CA PRO A 535 -18.86 -12.50 -37.44
C PRO A 535 -20.15 -11.67 -37.51
N GLU A 536 -20.00 -10.37 -37.65
CA GLU A 536 -21.08 -9.41 -37.82
C GLU A 536 -21.99 -9.83 -39.02
N GLY A 537 -23.31 -9.85 -38.81
CA GLY A 537 -24.30 -10.30 -39.79
C GLY A 537 -24.44 -11.83 -39.88
N ALA A 538 -23.76 -12.61 -39.03
CA ALA A 538 -24.03 -14.06 -38.98
C ALA A 538 -25.47 -14.33 -38.51
N TYR A 539 -26.14 -15.32 -39.09
CA TYR A 539 -27.54 -15.63 -38.75
C TYR A 539 -27.77 -16.01 -37.28
N PHE A 540 -26.74 -16.35 -36.58
CA PHE A 540 -26.74 -16.71 -35.14
C PHE A 540 -26.21 -15.60 -34.22
N GLU A 541 -25.76 -14.48 -34.74
CA GLU A 541 -25.16 -13.38 -33.95
C GLU A 541 -26.13 -12.88 -32.87
N GLU A 542 -27.36 -12.50 -33.25
CA GLU A 542 -28.36 -12.03 -32.28
C GLU A 542 -28.71 -13.09 -31.22
N ALA A 543 -28.74 -14.37 -31.61
CA ALA A 543 -29.03 -15.46 -30.69
C ALA A 543 -27.89 -15.69 -29.71
N VAL A 544 -26.65 -15.55 -30.16
CA VAL A 544 -25.46 -15.63 -29.33
C VAL A 544 -25.44 -14.44 -28.36
N ALA A 545 -25.58 -13.21 -28.85
CA ALA A 545 -25.66 -12.01 -28.03
C ALA A 545 -26.77 -12.12 -26.97
N TRP A 546 -27.94 -12.60 -27.33
CA TRP A 546 -29.03 -12.85 -26.38
C TRP A 546 -28.64 -13.89 -25.32
N ALA A 547 -28.03 -15.00 -25.70
CA ALA A 547 -27.73 -16.11 -24.80
C ALA A 547 -26.65 -15.75 -23.76
N VAL A 548 -25.69 -14.92 -24.15
CA VAL A 548 -24.61 -14.49 -23.25
C VAL A 548 -25.02 -13.32 -22.34
N ASN A 549 -25.91 -12.44 -22.83
CA ASN A 549 -26.41 -11.30 -22.03
C ASN A 549 -27.68 -11.62 -21.24
N HIS A 550 -28.19 -12.86 -21.31
CA HIS A 550 -29.39 -13.28 -20.60
C HIS A 550 -29.12 -13.39 -19.09
N LYS A 551 -30.06 -12.97 -18.26
CA LYS A 551 -29.98 -13.12 -16.79
C LYS A 551 -30.98 -14.20 -16.31
N PRO A 552 -30.57 -15.35 -15.78
CA PRO A 552 -29.17 -15.82 -15.63
C PRO A 552 -28.52 -16.15 -16.98
N GLN A 553 -27.25 -15.91 -17.13
CA GLN A 553 -26.48 -16.16 -18.35
C GLN A 553 -26.66 -17.60 -18.84
N ILE A 554 -27.04 -17.78 -20.14
CA ILE A 554 -27.31 -19.10 -20.69
C ILE A 554 -26.02 -19.83 -21.05
N THR A 555 -25.10 -19.12 -21.69
CA THR A 555 -23.77 -19.61 -22.07
C THR A 555 -22.77 -18.47 -22.11
N ASN A 556 -21.50 -18.76 -21.92
CA ASN A 556 -20.38 -17.83 -22.05
C ASN A 556 -19.41 -18.19 -23.19
N GLY A 557 -19.77 -19.12 -24.06
CA GLY A 557 -18.88 -19.64 -25.08
C GLY A 557 -17.83 -20.61 -24.51
N LYS A 558 -16.74 -20.81 -25.22
CA LYS A 558 -15.56 -21.60 -24.78
C LYS A 558 -14.46 -20.74 -24.18
N SER A 559 -14.36 -19.50 -24.63
CA SER A 559 -13.53 -18.44 -24.08
C SER A 559 -14.18 -17.10 -24.41
N ILE A 560 -13.65 -16.01 -23.94
CA ILE A 560 -14.15 -14.67 -24.29
C ILE A 560 -14.01 -14.36 -25.80
N THR A 561 -13.08 -15.03 -26.50
CA THR A 561 -12.82 -14.85 -27.94
C THR A 561 -13.41 -15.95 -28.82
N ALA A 562 -13.96 -17.01 -28.25
CA ALA A 562 -14.48 -18.17 -29.01
C ALA A 562 -15.82 -18.66 -28.46
N PHE A 563 -16.86 -18.50 -29.26
CA PHE A 563 -18.18 -19.12 -29.02
C PHE A 563 -18.21 -20.59 -29.42
N ALA A 564 -17.47 -20.94 -30.46
CA ALA A 564 -17.43 -22.25 -31.12
C ALA A 564 -18.79 -22.70 -31.69
N PRO A 565 -19.42 -21.91 -32.59
CA PRO A 565 -20.77 -22.14 -33.08
C PRO A 565 -20.92 -23.45 -33.89
N ALA A 566 -19.81 -23.99 -34.38
CA ALA A 566 -19.78 -25.26 -35.13
C ALA A 566 -19.56 -26.50 -34.25
N ASP A 567 -19.32 -26.33 -32.94
CA ASP A 567 -19.07 -27.44 -32.04
C ASP A 567 -20.33 -28.18 -31.63
N SER A 568 -20.19 -29.47 -31.33
CA SER A 568 -21.30 -30.29 -30.86
C SER A 568 -21.69 -29.91 -29.43
N CYS A 569 -22.98 -29.68 -29.22
CA CYS A 569 -23.55 -29.50 -27.88
C CYS A 569 -23.94 -30.86 -27.28
N THR A 570 -23.53 -31.16 -26.06
CA THR A 570 -23.98 -32.37 -25.35
C THR A 570 -25.43 -32.22 -24.91
N ARG A 571 -26.12 -33.35 -24.63
CA ARG A 571 -27.47 -33.32 -24.07
C ARG A 571 -27.54 -32.60 -22.74
N GLU A 572 -26.53 -32.72 -21.92
CA GLU A 572 -26.43 -32.05 -20.63
C GLU A 572 -26.32 -30.53 -20.79
N GLN A 573 -25.45 -30.07 -21.70
CA GLN A 573 -25.34 -28.65 -22.03
C GLN A 573 -26.69 -28.10 -22.57
N ALA A 574 -27.31 -28.79 -23.52
CA ALA A 574 -28.57 -28.35 -24.06
C ALA A 574 -29.67 -28.22 -22.99
N VAL A 575 -29.77 -29.19 -22.06
CA VAL A 575 -30.74 -29.13 -20.96
C VAL A 575 -30.38 -27.99 -19.99
N THR A 576 -29.11 -27.77 -19.73
CA THR A 576 -28.64 -26.65 -18.88
C THR A 576 -28.99 -25.30 -19.50
N PHE A 577 -28.75 -25.12 -20.79
CA PHE A 577 -29.11 -23.89 -21.52
C PHE A 577 -30.60 -23.60 -21.47
N LEU A 578 -31.44 -24.62 -21.72
CA LEU A 578 -32.89 -24.50 -21.62
C LEU A 578 -33.37 -24.16 -20.22
N TRP A 579 -32.73 -24.74 -19.19
CA TRP A 579 -33.05 -24.46 -17.79
C TRP A 579 -32.68 -23.00 -17.42
N ARG A 580 -31.54 -22.54 -17.84
CA ARG A 580 -31.09 -21.13 -17.63
C ARG A 580 -32.01 -20.17 -18.40
N ALA A 581 -32.31 -20.45 -19.67
CA ALA A 581 -33.24 -19.66 -20.48
C ALA A 581 -34.66 -19.57 -19.89
N ALA A 582 -35.06 -20.56 -19.10
CA ALA A 582 -36.31 -20.56 -18.35
C ALA A 582 -36.20 -19.87 -16.96
N GLY A 583 -35.10 -19.17 -16.64
CA GLY A 583 -34.92 -18.49 -15.38
C GLY A 583 -34.60 -19.41 -14.20
N CYS A 584 -33.93 -20.53 -14.44
CA CYS A 584 -33.47 -21.48 -13.40
C CYS A 584 -34.61 -21.96 -12.46
N PRO A 585 -35.76 -22.46 -13.00
CA PRO A 585 -36.89 -22.81 -12.15
C PRO A 585 -36.49 -23.89 -11.13
N ARG A 586 -36.82 -23.65 -9.85
CA ARG A 586 -36.62 -24.64 -8.79
C ARG A 586 -37.59 -25.82 -9.01
N ARG A 587 -37.19 -27.02 -8.64
CA ARG A 587 -38.13 -28.18 -8.61
C ARG A 587 -39.30 -27.83 -7.69
N PRO A 588 -40.55 -28.14 -8.10
CA PRO A 588 -41.71 -27.96 -7.24
C PRO A 588 -41.61 -28.77 -5.95
#